data_e1871c816a917f162f83fa55f644b3cb
#
_entry.id   e1871c816a917f162f83fa55f644b3cb
#
_cell.length_a   1.000
_cell.length_b   1.000
_cell.length_c   1.000
_cell.angle_alpha   90.00
_cell.angle_beta   90.00
_cell.angle_gamma   90.00
#
_symmetry.space_group_name_H-M   'P 1'
#
loop_
_entity.id
_entity.type
_entity.pdbx_description
1 polymer ?
#
loop_
_entity_poly.entity_id
_entity_poly.type
_entity_poly.pdbx_seq_one_letter_code
_entity_poly.pdbx_strand_id
1 'polypeptide(L)' 'MSNDFKIKLGKLLNHWIEHNREHSREFSEWAQKASQHGEKTASREMLRAAGEMERASTSLSQALASLEKGEP' A
#
# COMPACT_ATOMS: atom_id res chain seq x y z
N MET A 1 16.03 4.45 -23.77
CA MET A 1 14.89 5.23 -24.15
C MET A 1 13.74 4.97 -23.21
N SER A 2 12.50 4.97 -23.72
CA SER A 2 11.33 4.78 -22.88
C SER A 2 11.34 3.49 -22.05
N ASN A 3 12.05 2.45 -22.52
CA ASN A 3 12.13 1.18 -21.80
C ASN A 3 12.86 1.29 -20.47
N ASP A 4 13.90 2.12 -20.39
CA ASP A 4 14.66 2.29 -19.15
C ASP A 4 13.79 2.94 -18.07
N PHE A 5 13.02 3.94 -18.43
CA PHE A 5 12.09 4.58 -17.53
C PHE A 5 11.01 3.60 -17.05
N LYS A 6 10.47 2.84 -17.99
CA LYS A 6 9.43 1.84 -17.73
C LYS A 6 9.89 0.79 -16.74
N ILE A 7 11.10 0.27 -16.95
CA ILE A 7 11.69 -0.73 -16.08
C ILE A 7 11.90 -0.17 -14.67
N LYS A 8 12.42 1.04 -14.58
CA LYS A 8 12.66 1.72 -13.32
C LYS A 8 11.35 1.98 -12.57
N LEU A 9 10.36 2.48 -13.29
CA LEU A 9 9.04 2.75 -12.69
C LEU A 9 8.39 1.47 -12.20
N GLY A 10 8.50 0.38 -12.96
CA GLY A 10 7.97 -0.91 -12.55
C GLY A 10 8.58 -1.40 -11.26
N LYS A 11 9.89 -1.25 -11.09
CA LYS A 11 10.57 -1.64 -9.86
C LYS A 11 10.11 -0.80 -8.68
N LEU A 12 9.95 0.51 -8.89
CA LEU A 12 9.45 1.41 -7.84
C LEU A 12 8.02 1.06 -7.44
N LEU A 13 7.16 0.79 -8.41
CA LEU A 13 5.78 0.42 -8.13
C LEU A 13 5.72 -0.87 -7.31
N ASN A 14 6.50 -1.87 -7.66
CA ASN A 14 6.57 -3.11 -6.90
C ASN A 14 7.03 -2.86 -5.47
N HIS A 15 8.05 -2.02 -5.30
CA HIS A 15 8.56 -1.67 -3.99
C HIS A 15 7.49 -0.97 -3.14
N TRP A 16 6.81 0.01 -3.71
CA TRP A 16 5.77 0.77 -3.00
C TRP A 16 4.58 -0.11 -2.62
N ILE A 17 4.17 -1.01 -3.52
CA ILE A 17 3.07 -1.95 -3.25
C ILE A 17 3.42 -2.82 -2.03
N GLU A 18 4.62 -3.39 -2.05
CA GLU A 18 5.08 -4.25 -0.97
C GLU A 18 5.19 -3.50 0.35
N HIS A 19 5.76 -2.29 0.30
CA HIS A 19 5.92 -1.42 1.46
C HIS A 19 4.55 -1.05 2.07
N ASN A 20 3.59 -0.70 1.23
CA ASN A 20 2.25 -0.36 1.69
C ASN A 20 1.56 -1.56 2.35
N ARG A 21 1.77 -2.75 1.82
CA ARG A 21 1.21 -3.98 2.41
C ARG A 21 1.80 -4.26 3.79
N GLU A 22 3.09 -4.04 3.94
CA GLU A 22 3.75 -4.18 5.25
C GLU A 22 3.17 -3.20 6.26
N HIS A 23 3.04 -1.94 5.87
CA HIS A 23 2.45 -0.92 6.74
C HIS A 23 1.00 -1.25 7.11
N SER A 24 0.22 -1.73 6.14
CA SER A 24 -1.17 -2.12 6.39
C SER A 24 -1.25 -3.18 7.48
N ARG A 25 -0.39 -4.20 7.40
CA ARG A 25 -0.33 -5.25 8.42
C ARG A 25 0.07 -4.69 9.78
N GLU A 26 1.11 -3.86 9.81
CA GLU A 26 1.58 -3.25 11.06
C GLU A 26 0.51 -2.39 11.71
N PHE A 27 -0.17 -1.56 10.91
CA PHE A 27 -1.24 -0.70 11.42
C PHE A 27 -2.37 -1.54 12.01
N SER A 28 -2.74 -2.65 11.35
CA SER A 28 -3.80 -3.53 11.83
C SER A 28 -3.41 -4.21 13.14
N GLU A 29 -2.18 -4.70 13.23
CA GLU A 29 -1.69 -5.36 14.44
C GLU A 29 -1.66 -4.41 15.63
N TRP A 30 -1.11 -3.22 15.43
CA TRP A 30 -1.04 -2.23 16.49
C TRP A 30 -2.40 -1.64 16.84
N ALA A 31 -3.32 -1.58 15.86
CA ALA A 31 -4.70 -1.18 16.13
C ALA A 31 -5.35 -2.13 17.10
N GLN A 32 -5.13 -3.45 16.94
CA GLN A 32 -5.66 -4.44 17.88
C GLN A 32 -5.10 -4.21 19.28
N LYS A 33 -3.81 -4.00 19.39
CA LYS A 33 -3.16 -3.73 20.67
C LYS A 33 -3.70 -2.44 21.30
N ALA A 34 -3.87 -1.40 20.50
CA ALA A 34 -4.44 -0.14 20.97
C ALA A 34 -5.85 -0.36 21.54
N SER A 35 -6.66 -1.14 20.84
CA SER A 35 -8.01 -1.47 21.30
C SER A 35 -7.99 -2.21 22.62
N GLN A 36 -7.08 -3.16 22.79
CA GLN A 36 -6.93 -3.93 24.02
C GLN A 36 -6.52 -3.06 25.20
N HIS A 37 -5.83 -1.96 24.94
CA HIS A 37 -5.42 -1.01 25.97
C HIS A 37 -6.43 0.13 26.16
N GLY A 38 -7.61 0.01 25.56
CA GLY A 38 -8.67 1.00 25.73
C GLY A 38 -8.59 2.20 24.80
N GLU A 39 -7.60 2.23 23.91
CA GLU A 39 -7.41 3.33 22.96
C GLU A 39 -8.28 3.09 21.71
N LYS A 40 -9.60 3.20 21.89
CA LYS A 40 -10.55 2.82 20.85
C LYS A 40 -10.52 3.75 19.63
N THR A 41 -10.38 5.06 19.86
CA THR A 41 -10.31 6.03 18.78
C THR A 41 -9.02 5.83 17.96
N ALA A 42 -7.88 5.69 18.64
CA ALA A 42 -6.61 5.42 17.97
C ALA A 42 -6.71 4.15 17.15
N SER A 43 -7.27 3.09 17.72
CA SER A 43 -7.45 1.81 17.03
C SER A 43 -8.25 1.99 15.74
N ARG A 44 -9.38 2.67 15.82
CA ARG A 44 -10.25 2.91 14.67
C ARG A 44 -9.55 3.69 13.57
N GLU A 45 -8.83 4.75 13.95
CA GLU A 45 -8.11 5.56 12.95
C GLU A 45 -6.95 4.79 12.32
N MET A 46 -6.29 3.93 13.08
CA MET A 46 -5.22 3.08 12.55
C MET A 46 -5.76 2.04 11.57
N LEU A 47 -6.93 1.46 11.84
CA LEU A 47 -7.58 0.55 10.90
C LEU A 47 -7.99 1.27 9.62
N ARG A 48 -8.42 2.52 9.75
CA ARG A 48 -8.73 3.35 8.59
C ARG A 48 -7.48 3.58 7.73
N ALA A 49 -6.36 3.88 8.37
CA ALA A 49 -5.09 4.06 7.68
C ALA A 49 -4.67 2.77 6.95
N ALA A 50 -4.85 1.61 7.60
CA ALA A 50 -4.57 0.32 6.98
C ALA A 50 -5.41 0.13 5.71
N GLY A 51 -6.69 0.47 5.76
CA GLY A 51 -7.57 0.39 4.60
C GLY A 51 -7.14 1.32 3.47
N GLU A 52 -6.66 2.51 3.81
CA GLU A 52 -6.14 3.46 2.82
C GLU A 52 -4.89 2.93 2.14
N MET A 53 -4.01 2.25 2.89
CA MET A 53 -2.82 1.60 2.32
C MET A 53 -3.21 0.50 1.33
N GLU A 54 -4.25 -0.27 1.67
CA GLU A 54 -4.76 -1.31 0.78
C GLU A 54 -5.30 -0.73 -0.52
N ARG A 55 -6.07 0.36 -0.43
CA ARG A 55 -6.61 1.02 -1.62
C ARG A 55 -5.50 1.62 -2.48
N ALA A 56 -4.50 2.23 -1.85
CA ALA A 56 -3.35 2.77 -2.56
C ALA A 56 -2.61 1.65 -3.30
N SER A 57 -2.43 0.50 -2.66
CA SER A 57 -1.77 -0.65 -3.26
C SER A 57 -2.53 -1.19 -4.46
N THR A 58 -3.87 -1.18 -4.40
CA THR A 58 -4.69 -1.57 -5.54
C THR A 58 -4.46 -0.65 -6.73
N SER A 59 -4.44 0.66 -6.50
CA SER A 59 -4.19 1.62 -7.57
C SER A 59 -2.78 1.47 -8.15
N LEU A 60 -1.79 1.27 -7.30
CA LEU A 60 -0.41 1.07 -7.75
C LEU A 60 -0.27 -0.22 -8.55
N SER A 61 -0.99 -1.27 -8.15
CA SER A 61 -1.01 -2.53 -8.90
C SER A 61 -1.61 -2.36 -10.29
N GLN A 62 -2.66 -1.54 -10.40
CA GLN A 62 -3.27 -1.22 -11.69
C GLN A 62 -2.30 -0.42 -12.57
N ALA A 63 -1.56 0.51 -11.97
CA ALA A 63 -0.54 1.26 -12.69
C ALA A 63 0.54 0.32 -13.24
N LEU A 64 0.98 -0.63 -12.41
CA LEU A 64 1.97 -1.61 -12.82
C LEU A 64 1.45 -2.46 -13.97
N ALA A 65 0.21 -2.93 -13.88
CA ALA A 65 -0.41 -3.72 -14.93
C ALA A 65 -0.49 -2.93 -16.25
N SER A 66 -0.78 -1.63 -16.18
CA SER A 66 -0.85 -0.81 -17.39
C SER A 66 0.52 -0.67 -18.04
N LEU A 67 1.59 -0.58 -17.24
CA LEU A 67 2.96 -0.56 -17.78
C LEU A 67 3.28 -1.85 -18.52
N GLU A 68 2.92 -2.99 -17.94
CA GLU A 68 3.19 -4.30 -18.53
C GLU A 68 2.40 -4.50 -19.82
N LYS A 69 1.21 -3.93 -19.91
CA LYS A 69 0.37 -4.01 -21.13
C LYS A 69 0.76 -2.96 -22.17
N GLY A 70 1.58 -1.98 -21.79
CA GLY A 70 1.95 -0.90 -22.69
C GLY A 70 0.84 0.14 -22.87
N GLU A 71 -0.10 0.22 -21.97
CA GLU A 71 -1.16 1.22 -22.02
C GLU A 71 -0.64 2.60 -21.63
N PRO A 72 -1.08 3.66 -22.34
CA PRO A 72 -0.65 5.02 -22.02
C PRO A 72 -1.20 5.57 -20.71
#